data_a68d9b280326a2e57476ebb33388a06c
#
_entry.id   a68d9b280326a2e57476ebb33388a06c
#
_cell.length_a   1.000
_cell.length_b   1.000
_cell.length_c   1.000
_cell.angle_alpha   90.00
_cell.angle_beta   90.00
_cell.angle_gamma   90.00
#
_symmetry.space_group_name_H-M   'P 1'
#
loop_
_entity.id
_entity.type
_entity.pdbx_description
1 polymer ?
#
loop_
_entity_poly.entity_id
_entity_poly.type
_entity_poly.pdbx_seq_one_letter_code
_entity_poly.pdbx_strand_id
1 'polypeptide(L)'
;FSVIDLQQPDDYGFARKKWEGREYNVYSIRKVQLYPLQSGKFELEPATLFNEVQFLKPEAINNPDVIYNMYNGAGVNPDDIITENITPSSKPVAIEVKPFPEKDKPPDFNGAVGEFEISAAVEKESIATDVPGKLLIAISGSGNMELITVPDVKWPKGIEAYEVKLNDKLNTLAVPVSGTKYFDIPFSI
;
A
#
# COMPACT_ATOMS: atom_id res chain seq x y z
N PHE A 1 -7.01 5.20 9.31
CA PHE A 1 -6.76 4.57 8.02
C PHE A 1 -5.60 3.58 8.15
N SER A 2 -5.72 2.41 7.51
CA SER A 2 -4.57 1.61 7.11
C SER A 2 -4.04 2.17 5.78
N VAL A 3 -2.70 2.24 5.63
CA VAL A 3 -2.04 2.89 4.49
C VAL A 3 -1.14 1.87 3.82
N ILE A 4 -1.37 1.62 2.53
CA ILE A 4 -0.54 0.71 1.73
C ILE A 4 0.12 1.51 0.62
N ASP A 5 1.45 1.48 0.57
CA ASP A 5 2.21 2.11 -0.51
C ASP A 5 2.10 1.29 -1.80
N LEU A 6 1.72 1.96 -2.89
CA LEU A 6 1.54 1.38 -4.22
C LEU A 6 2.73 1.63 -5.15
N GLN A 7 3.71 2.40 -4.70
CA GLN A 7 4.87 2.78 -5.49
C GLN A 7 6.08 1.98 -5.04
N GLN A 8 6.78 1.37 -6.00
CA GLN A 8 8.09 0.77 -5.72
C GLN A 8 9.18 1.86 -5.71
N PRO A 9 10.26 1.67 -4.94
CA PRO A 9 11.33 2.67 -4.80
C PRO A 9 11.99 3.10 -6.12
N ASP A 10 11.94 2.27 -7.16
CA ASP A 10 12.58 2.51 -8.45
C ASP A 10 11.67 3.14 -9.51
N ASP A 11 10.42 3.44 -9.17
CA ASP A 11 9.42 3.98 -10.12
C ASP A 11 9.39 5.53 -10.13
N TYR A 12 10.57 6.15 -10.24
CA TYR A 12 10.73 7.61 -10.31
C TYR A 12 10.63 8.18 -11.73
N GLY A 13 9.96 7.49 -12.63
CA GLY A 13 9.69 7.99 -13.96
C GLY A 13 8.84 9.26 -13.95
N PHE A 14 8.94 10.06 -15.02
CA PHE A 14 8.06 11.19 -15.21
C PHE A 14 7.11 10.99 -16.40
N ALA A 15 5.94 11.59 -16.31
CA ALA A 15 5.00 11.70 -17.42
C ALA A 15 4.96 13.15 -17.93
N ARG A 16 4.91 13.33 -19.25
CA ARG A 16 4.65 14.67 -19.82
C ARG A 16 3.15 14.96 -19.76
N LYS A 17 2.79 16.07 -19.14
CA LYS A 17 1.39 16.52 -19.05
C LYS A 17 1.27 17.99 -19.47
N LYS A 18 0.18 18.30 -20.16
CA LYS A 18 -0.14 19.67 -20.54
C LYS A 18 -1.08 20.29 -19.50
N TRP A 19 -0.69 21.46 -18.96
CA TRP A 19 -1.46 22.23 -18.01
C TRP A 19 -1.48 23.69 -18.48
N GLU A 20 -2.66 24.28 -18.61
CA GLU A 20 -2.85 25.67 -19.07
C GLU A 20 -2.04 26.04 -20.34
N GLY A 21 -1.99 25.10 -21.30
CA GLY A 21 -1.29 25.30 -22.57
C GLY A 21 0.22 25.01 -22.53
N ARG A 22 0.84 24.78 -21.36
CA ARG A 22 2.26 24.47 -21.20
C ARG A 22 2.49 22.99 -20.92
N GLU A 23 3.61 22.45 -21.37
CA GLU A 23 4.03 21.09 -21.05
C GLU A 23 4.88 21.06 -19.80
N TYR A 24 4.62 20.05 -18.96
CA TYR A 24 5.33 19.80 -17.71
C TYR A 24 5.78 18.36 -17.61
N ASN A 25 6.94 18.13 -17.02
CA ASN A 25 7.35 16.83 -16.53
C ASN A 25 6.73 16.64 -15.14
N VAL A 26 5.89 15.64 -15.00
CA VAL A 26 5.17 15.35 -13.75
C VAL A 26 5.73 14.07 -13.13
N TYR A 27 6.23 14.18 -11.94
CA TYR A 27 6.77 13.09 -11.15
C TYR A 27 5.74 12.64 -10.12
N SER A 28 5.52 11.32 -10.01
CA SER A 28 4.73 10.75 -8.92
C SER A 28 5.65 10.56 -7.71
N ILE A 29 5.47 11.36 -6.68
CA ILE A 29 6.32 11.31 -5.47
C ILE A 29 5.90 10.16 -4.55
N ARG A 30 4.59 9.97 -4.38
CA ARG A 30 4.03 8.90 -3.57
C ARG A 30 2.63 8.54 -4.04
N LYS A 31 2.33 7.26 -4.10
CA LYS A 31 0.99 6.74 -4.37
C LYS A 31 0.63 5.74 -3.29
N VAL A 32 -0.49 5.96 -2.62
CA VAL A 32 -0.95 5.11 -1.53
C VAL A 32 -2.39 4.69 -1.73
N GLN A 33 -2.73 3.54 -1.19
CA GLN A 33 -4.10 3.07 -1.01
C GLN A 33 -4.48 3.21 0.46
N LEU A 34 -5.62 3.85 0.73
CA LEU A 34 -6.11 4.09 2.08
C LEU A 34 -7.33 3.21 2.34
N TYR A 35 -7.29 2.45 3.43
CA TYR A 35 -8.45 1.73 3.94
C TYR A 35 -8.94 2.42 5.22
N PRO A 36 -10.17 2.98 5.23
CA PRO A 36 -10.71 3.59 6.43
C PRO A 36 -11.03 2.51 7.47
N LEU A 37 -10.68 2.78 8.72
CA LEU A 37 -10.93 1.89 9.86
C LEU A 37 -12.21 2.27 10.64
N GLN A 38 -12.71 3.47 10.42
CA GLN A 38 -13.94 3.98 11.05
C GLN A 38 -14.63 5.01 10.15
N SER A 39 -15.91 5.18 10.31
CA SER A 39 -16.68 6.23 9.62
C SER A 39 -16.45 7.60 10.25
N GLY A 40 -16.64 8.65 9.45
CA GLY A 40 -16.49 10.03 9.91
C GLY A 40 -15.96 10.95 8.83
N LYS A 41 -15.70 12.20 9.22
CA LYS A 41 -15.05 13.19 8.37
C LYS A 41 -13.60 13.32 8.80
N PHE A 42 -12.71 13.20 7.83
CA PHE A 42 -11.27 13.25 8.03
C PHE A 42 -10.67 14.28 7.10
N GLU A 43 -9.57 14.89 7.52
CA GLU A 43 -8.76 15.74 6.66
C GLU A 43 -7.36 15.13 6.57
N LEU A 44 -6.92 14.87 5.34
CA LEU A 44 -5.54 14.52 5.07
C LEU A 44 -4.72 15.79 5.07
N GLU A 45 -3.70 15.81 5.91
CA GLU A 45 -2.78 16.93 6.00
C GLU A 45 -2.09 17.22 4.66
N PRO A 46 -1.68 18.48 4.43
CA PRO A 46 -0.90 18.83 3.25
C PRO A 46 0.39 18.03 3.15
N ALA A 47 0.66 17.51 1.96
CA ALA A 47 1.97 16.96 1.65
C ALA A 47 2.95 18.09 1.35
N THR A 48 4.08 18.11 2.04
CA THR A 48 5.13 19.12 1.87
C THR A 48 6.35 18.47 1.25
N LEU A 49 6.91 19.10 0.21
CA LEU A 49 8.09 18.64 -0.48
C LEU A 49 9.25 19.63 -0.27
N PHE A 50 10.34 19.16 0.30
CA PHE A 50 11.56 19.94 0.46
C PHE A 50 12.43 19.77 -0.77
N ASN A 51 12.68 20.86 -1.48
CA ASN A 51 13.54 20.86 -2.67
C ASN A 51 14.67 21.85 -2.51
N GLU A 52 15.84 21.43 -2.94
CA GLU A 52 16.94 22.30 -3.25
C GLU A 52 17.00 22.49 -4.77
N VAL A 53 16.85 23.72 -5.21
CA VAL A 53 16.86 24.07 -6.63
C VAL A 53 18.07 24.92 -6.91
N GLN A 54 18.85 24.52 -7.91
CA GLN A 54 20.07 25.20 -8.30
C GLN A 54 19.85 25.95 -9.61
N PHE A 55 20.26 27.21 -9.63
CA PHE A 55 20.22 28.09 -10.79
C PHE A 55 21.63 28.57 -11.12
N LEU A 56 21.92 28.75 -12.41
CA LEU A 56 23.12 29.46 -12.82
C LEU A 56 22.99 30.93 -12.47
N LYS A 57 24.07 31.53 -11.97
CA LYS A 57 24.15 32.99 -11.81
C LYS A 57 24.02 33.68 -13.17
N PRO A 58 23.48 34.90 -13.23
CA PRO A 58 23.32 35.64 -14.49
C PRO A 58 24.60 35.78 -15.29
N GLU A 59 25.74 35.92 -14.62
CA GLU A 59 27.08 36.02 -15.23
C GLU A 59 27.50 34.71 -15.90
N ALA A 60 27.13 33.57 -15.29
CA ALA A 60 27.49 32.24 -15.74
C ALA A 60 26.61 31.75 -16.91
N ILE A 61 25.38 32.22 -17.04
CA ILE A 61 24.43 31.83 -18.11
C ILE A 61 25.00 32.10 -19.51
N ASN A 62 25.80 33.17 -19.65
CA ASN A 62 26.37 33.55 -20.93
C ASN A 62 27.79 33.00 -21.19
N ASN A 63 28.30 32.15 -20.28
CA ASN A 63 29.60 31.51 -20.43
C ASN A 63 29.42 30.15 -21.14
N PRO A 64 29.97 30.00 -22.41
CA PRO A 64 29.81 28.75 -23.15
C PRO A 64 30.42 27.54 -22.46
N ASP A 65 31.50 27.71 -21.69
CA ASP A 65 32.18 26.60 -21.02
C ASP A 65 31.32 26.08 -19.86
N VAL A 66 30.65 26.95 -19.13
CA VAL A 66 29.72 26.58 -18.03
C VAL A 66 28.55 25.79 -18.62
N ILE A 67 27.95 26.30 -19.69
CA ILE A 67 26.82 25.64 -20.36
C ILE A 67 27.26 24.29 -20.92
N TYR A 68 28.42 24.21 -21.58
CA TYR A 68 28.97 22.95 -22.08
C TYR A 68 29.15 21.93 -20.98
N ASN A 69 29.79 22.31 -19.88
CA ASN A 69 30.06 21.42 -18.74
C ASN A 69 28.73 20.92 -18.09
N MET A 70 27.72 21.79 -17.96
CA MET A 70 26.42 21.42 -17.43
C MET A 70 25.75 20.33 -18.29
N TYR A 71 25.76 20.48 -19.62
CA TYR A 71 25.13 19.50 -20.51
C TYR A 71 25.91 18.19 -20.66
N ASN A 72 27.24 18.21 -20.48
CA ASN A 72 28.07 17.03 -20.60
C ASN A 72 28.37 16.31 -19.26
N GLY A 73 27.68 16.73 -18.17
CA GLY A 73 27.81 16.08 -16.86
C GLY A 73 29.16 16.30 -16.16
N ALA A 74 29.96 17.24 -16.64
CA ALA A 74 31.25 17.59 -15.99
C ALA A 74 31.06 18.43 -14.72
N GLY A 75 29.81 18.78 -14.43
CA GLY A 75 29.43 19.65 -13.30
C GLY A 75 29.64 21.12 -13.58
N VAL A 76 29.15 21.94 -12.68
CA VAL A 76 29.28 23.41 -12.73
C VAL A 76 30.01 23.85 -11.47
N ASN A 77 30.86 24.87 -11.58
CA ASN A 77 31.55 25.42 -10.42
C ASN A 77 30.50 25.92 -9.41
N PRO A 78 30.60 25.52 -8.12
CA PRO A 78 29.71 26.02 -7.05
C PRO A 78 29.60 27.56 -7.00
N ASP A 79 30.66 28.27 -7.37
CA ASP A 79 30.67 29.73 -7.44
C ASP A 79 29.75 30.31 -8.52
N ASP A 80 29.39 29.51 -9.51
CA ASP A 80 28.48 29.88 -10.62
C ASP A 80 27.02 29.53 -10.33
N ILE A 81 26.73 28.96 -9.16
CA ILE A 81 25.41 28.46 -8.78
C ILE A 81 24.82 29.32 -7.66
N ILE A 82 23.51 29.55 -7.77
CA ILE A 82 22.65 30.01 -6.68
C ILE A 82 21.80 28.83 -6.26
N THR A 83 21.82 28.49 -4.98
CA THR A 83 21.00 27.41 -4.40
C THR A 83 19.84 28.02 -3.63
N GLU A 84 18.64 27.63 -3.99
CA GLU A 84 17.39 28.06 -3.32
C GLU A 84 16.65 26.84 -2.74
N ASN A 85 16.23 26.97 -1.48
CA ASN A 85 15.38 25.98 -0.84
C ASN A 85 13.91 26.34 -1.04
N ILE A 86 13.19 25.51 -1.77
CA ILE A 86 11.78 25.69 -2.09
C ILE A 86 10.97 24.58 -1.42
N THR A 87 9.97 24.97 -0.64
CA THR A 87 9.14 24.04 0.14
C THR A 87 7.66 24.16 -0.28
N PRO A 88 7.28 23.66 -1.48
CA PRO A 88 5.89 23.63 -1.88
C PRO A 88 5.08 22.67 -1.01
N SER A 89 3.84 23.04 -0.74
CA SER A 89 2.88 22.25 0.02
C SER A 89 1.57 22.10 -0.75
N SER A 90 0.99 20.89 -0.70
CA SER A 90 -0.33 20.66 -1.28
C SER A 90 -1.43 21.33 -0.44
N LYS A 91 -2.65 21.36 -0.97
CA LYS A 91 -3.84 21.66 -0.15
C LYS A 91 -4.22 20.42 0.66
N PRO A 92 -4.85 20.59 1.85
CA PRO A 92 -5.44 19.48 2.57
C PRO A 92 -6.58 18.84 1.76
N VAL A 93 -6.84 17.55 1.99
CA VAL A 93 -7.91 16.81 1.29
C VAL A 93 -8.91 16.31 2.31
N ALA A 94 -10.16 16.77 2.22
CA ALA A 94 -11.25 16.28 3.06
C ALA A 94 -11.79 14.97 2.50
N ILE A 95 -11.94 13.96 3.38
CA ILE A 95 -12.51 12.66 3.09
C ILE A 95 -13.68 12.40 4.02
N GLU A 96 -14.82 12.02 3.46
CA GLU A 96 -15.98 11.57 4.22
C GLU A 96 -16.11 10.04 4.06
N VAL A 97 -15.98 9.32 5.18
CA VAL A 97 -16.16 7.87 5.26
C VAL A 97 -17.56 7.60 5.82
N LYS A 98 -18.42 7.01 4.99
CA LYS A 98 -19.77 6.64 5.38
C LYS A 98 -19.75 5.40 6.28
N PRO A 99 -20.67 5.27 7.26
CA PRO A 99 -20.83 4.04 8.02
C PRO A 99 -21.27 2.89 7.12
N PHE A 100 -20.97 1.66 7.52
CA PHE A 100 -21.51 0.49 6.85
C PHE A 100 -23.03 0.43 6.99
N PRO A 101 -23.74 -0.10 5.97
CA PRO A 101 -25.16 -0.37 6.09
C PRO A 101 -25.46 -1.32 7.26
N GLU A 102 -26.43 -0.97 8.10
CA GLU A 102 -26.82 -1.86 9.21
C GLU A 102 -27.76 -2.98 8.76
N LYS A 103 -28.44 -2.79 7.61
CA LYS A 103 -29.30 -3.81 7.03
C LYS A 103 -28.48 -4.99 6.53
N ASP A 104 -28.86 -6.20 6.94
CA ASP A 104 -28.22 -7.47 6.56
C ASP A 104 -26.75 -7.61 6.98
N LYS A 105 -26.29 -6.81 7.94
CA LYS A 105 -24.94 -6.89 8.49
C LYS A 105 -24.82 -8.13 9.38
N PRO A 106 -23.88 -9.04 9.10
CA PRO A 106 -23.64 -10.20 9.94
C PRO A 106 -23.27 -9.80 11.39
N PRO A 107 -23.66 -10.55 12.42
CA PRO A 107 -23.36 -10.21 13.82
C PRO A 107 -21.85 -10.26 14.13
N ASP A 108 -21.10 -11.07 13.41
CA ASP A 108 -19.65 -11.28 13.52
C ASP A 108 -18.84 -10.49 12.49
N PHE A 109 -19.47 -9.49 11.83
CA PHE A 109 -18.80 -8.63 10.86
C PHE A 109 -17.64 -7.84 11.49
N ASN A 110 -16.42 -8.13 11.05
CA ASN A 110 -15.19 -7.54 11.58
C ASN A 110 -14.66 -6.33 10.77
N GLY A 111 -15.39 -5.90 9.73
CA GLY A 111 -14.99 -4.76 8.89
C GLY A 111 -14.29 -5.13 7.58
N ALA A 112 -14.03 -6.41 7.32
CA ALA A 112 -13.47 -6.83 6.04
C ALA A 112 -14.51 -6.64 4.92
N VAL A 113 -14.16 -5.85 3.91
CA VAL A 113 -15.00 -5.55 2.74
C VAL A 113 -14.22 -5.86 1.48
N GLY A 114 -14.86 -6.63 0.58
CA GLY A 114 -14.25 -7.05 -0.66
C GLY A 114 -15.03 -8.21 -1.30
N GLU A 115 -14.42 -8.82 -2.29
CA GLU A 115 -14.87 -10.06 -2.91
C GLU A 115 -13.96 -11.19 -2.45
N PHE A 116 -14.49 -12.13 -1.69
CA PHE A 116 -13.71 -13.18 -1.05
C PHE A 116 -14.31 -14.56 -1.29
N GLU A 117 -13.42 -15.53 -1.47
CA GLU A 117 -13.73 -16.94 -1.51
C GLU A 117 -12.99 -17.66 -0.38
N ILE A 118 -13.66 -18.59 0.28
CA ILE A 118 -13.07 -19.44 1.32
C ILE A 118 -13.03 -20.88 0.86
N SER A 119 -11.91 -21.55 1.12
CA SER A 119 -11.74 -22.98 0.98
C SER A 119 -11.13 -23.58 2.23
N ALA A 120 -11.50 -24.81 2.55
CA ALA A 120 -10.93 -25.54 3.68
C ALA A 120 -10.71 -27.00 3.32
N ALA A 121 -9.60 -27.56 3.76
CA ALA A 121 -9.24 -28.95 3.55
C ALA A 121 -8.44 -29.49 4.74
N VAL A 122 -8.58 -30.77 5.03
CA VAL A 122 -7.70 -31.47 5.95
C VAL A 122 -6.53 -32.03 5.15
N GLU A 123 -5.30 -31.87 5.66
CA GLU A 123 -4.08 -32.29 4.94
C GLU A 123 -4.07 -33.81 4.64
N LYS A 124 -4.70 -34.61 5.51
CA LYS A 124 -4.83 -36.08 5.34
C LYS A 124 -6.25 -36.51 5.66
N GLU A 125 -6.83 -37.34 4.80
CA GLU A 125 -8.19 -37.89 5.00
C GLU A 125 -8.31 -38.84 6.19
N SER A 126 -7.22 -39.51 6.57
CA SER A 126 -7.15 -40.41 7.71
C SER A 126 -5.97 -40.07 8.59
N ILE A 127 -6.23 -39.88 9.88
CA ILE A 127 -5.25 -39.46 10.87
C ILE A 127 -5.33 -40.44 12.04
N ALA A 128 -4.19 -41.03 12.44
CA ALA A 128 -4.12 -41.84 13.65
C ALA A 128 -4.17 -40.94 14.90
N THR A 129 -4.66 -41.46 16.03
CA THR A 129 -4.87 -40.69 17.27
C THR A 129 -3.59 -40.14 17.91
N ASP A 130 -2.44 -40.68 17.52
CA ASP A 130 -1.11 -40.28 18.01
C ASP A 130 -0.36 -39.35 17.01
N VAL A 131 -0.99 -39.00 15.90
CA VAL A 131 -0.40 -38.16 14.85
C VAL A 131 -1.16 -36.84 14.75
N PRO A 132 -0.48 -35.69 14.80
CA PRO A 132 -1.13 -34.40 14.58
C PRO A 132 -1.72 -34.30 13.17
N GLY A 133 -2.96 -33.82 13.08
CA GLY A 133 -3.59 -33.40 11.84
C GLY A 133 -3.38 -31.91 11.57
N LYS A 134 -3.77 -31.46 10.38
CA LYS A 134 -3.77 -30.05 10.03
C LYS A 134 -5.00 -29.70 9.20
N LEU A 135 -5.75 -28.70 9.65
CA LEU A 135 -6.78 -28.06 8.87
C LEU A 135 -6.15 -26.85 8.15
N LEU A 136 -6.30 -26.85 6.84
CA LEU A 136 -5.83 -25.77 5.96
C LEU A 136 -7.04 -24.94 5.53
N ILE A 137 -7.04 -23.65 5.86
CA ILE A 137 -8.06 -22.71 5.40
C ILE A 137 -7.36 -21.68 4.52
N ALA A 138 -7.92 -21.41 3.35
CA ALA A 138 -7.47 -20.34 2.46
C ALA A 138 -8.61 -19.38 2.17
N ILE A 139 -8.36 -18.08 2.33
CA ILE A 139 -9.27 -17.01 1.96
C ILE A 139 -8.60 -16.20 0.86
N SER A 140 -9.14 -16.30 -0.35
CA SER A 140 -8.64 -15.62 -1.55
C SER A 140 -9.58 -14.50 -1.94
N GLY A 141 -9.05 -13.44 -2.53
CA GLY A 141 -9.90 -12.38 -3.04
C GLY A 141 -9.24 -11.03 -3.18
N SER A 142 -10.06 -9.99 -3.20
CA SER A 142 -9.62 -8.60 -3.30
C SER A 142 -10.47 -7.70 -2.39
N GLY A 143 -9.81 -6.74 -1.74
CA GLY A 143 -10.44 -5.82 -0.80
C GLY A 143 -9.56 -5.47 0.37
N ASN A 144 -10.17 -5.24 1.55
CA ASN A 144 -9.41 -5.01 2.78
C ASN A 144 -8.92 -6.34 3.38
N MET A 145 -7.91 -6.90 2.75
CA MET A 145 -7.29 -8.18 3.14
C MET A 145 -6.71 -8.15 4.55
N GLU A 146 -6.30 -6.99 5.06
CA GLU A 146 -5.70 -6.87 6.41
C GLU A 146 -6.69 -7.21 7.53
N LEU A 147 -7.99 -6.93 7.34
CA LEU A 147 -9.04 -7.22 8.32
C LEU A 147 -9.53 -8.68 8.29
N ILE A 148 -9.03 -9.49 7.35
CA ILE A 148 -9.35 -10.92 7.34
C ILE A 148 -8.55 -11.61 8.44
N THR A 149 -9.28 -12.16 9.40
CA THR A 149 -8.77 -12.93 10.53
C THR A 149 -9.07 -14.42 10.34
N VAL A 150 -8.47 -15.26 11.18
CA VAL A 150 -8.77 -16.70 11.19
C VAL A 150 -10.28 -16.90 11.45
N PRO A 151 -10.97 -17.71 10.61
CA PRO A 151 -12.38 -18.04 10.85
C PRO A 151 -12.55 -18.84 12.14
N ASP A 152 -13.69 -18.63 12.83
CA ASP A 152 -14.06 -19.47 13.96
C ASP A 152 -14.40 -20.89 13.49
N VAL A 153 -13.68 -21.87 14.01
CA VAL A 153 -13.84 -23.28 13.67
C VAL A 153 -14.46 -24.02 14.85
N LYS A 154 -15.66 -24.58 14.65
CA LYS A 154 -16.32 -25.44 15.64
C LYS A 154 -15.76 -26.84 15.55
N TRP A 155 -14.93 -27.21 16.51
CA TRP A 155 -14.31 -28.54 16.58
C TRP A 155 -15.25 -29.59 17.17
N PRO A 156 -15.30 -30.81 16.61
CA PRO A 156 -15.99 -31.93 17.24
C PRO A 156 -15.37 -32.28 18.59
N LYS A 157 -16.18 -32.94 19.42
CA LYS A 157 -15.70 -33.44 20.73
C LYS A 157 -14.57 -34.44 20.55
N GLY A 158 -13.47 -34.26 21.26
CA GLY A 158 -12.29 -35.11 21.22
C GLY A 158 -11.18 -34.58 20.29
N ILE A 159 -11.41 -33.46 19.63
CA ILE A 159 -10.37 -32.75 18.85
C ILE A 159 -9.89 -31.54 19.64
N GLU A 160 -8.58 -31.40 19.77
CA GLU A 160 -7.91 -30.25 20.36
C GLU A 160 -7.11 -29.51 19.28
N ALA A 161 -7.45 -28.24 19.07
CA ALA A 161 -6.76 -27.38 18.12
C ALA A 161 -5.63 -26.60 18.80
N TYR A 162 -4.56 -26.38 18.06
CA TYR A 162 -3.39 -25.64 18.51
C TYR A 162 -3.29 -24.26 17.83
N GLU A 163 -2.19 -23.56 18.10
CA GLU A 163 -1.93 -22.23 17.57
C GLU A 163 -1.92 -22.20 16.02
N VAL A 164 -2.63 -21.24 15.47
CA VAL A 164 -2.77 -21.04 14.02
C VAL A 164 -1.48 -20.46 13.44
N LYS A 165 -0.98 -21.06 12.36
CA LYS A 165 0.10 -20.49 11.56
C LYS A 165 -0.49 -19.70 10.40
N LEU A 166 -0.06 -18.43 10.29
CA LEU A 166 -0.49 -17.53 9.24
C LEU A 166 0.56 -17.48 8.12
N ASN A 167 0.11 -17.49 6.89
CA ASN A 167 0.94 -17.24 5.72
C ASN A 167 0.15 -16.44 4.69
N ASP A 168 0.63 -15.24 4.36
CA ASP A 168 -0.05 -14.32 3.47
C ASP A 168 0.70 -14.21 2.14
N LYS A 169 -0.04 -14.37 1.03
CA LYS A 169 0.44 -14.13 -0.32
C LYS A 169 -0.39 -13.00 -0.95
N LEU A 170 -0.04 -11.77 -0.64
CA LEU A 170 -0.78 -10.59 -1.05
C LEU A 170 -0.03 -9.83 -2.15
N ASN A 171 -0.79 -9.38 -3.14
CA ASN A 171 -0.36 -8.37 -4.10
C ASN A 171 -0.78 -6.99 -3.58
N THR A 172 0.13 -6.34 -2.87
CA THR A 172 -0.10 -5.01 -2.28
C THR A 172 -0.08 -3.88 -3.30
N LEU A 173 0.39 -4.14 -4.54
CA LEU A 173 0.38 -3.17 -5.64
C LEU A 173 -0.95 -3.17 -6.41
N ALA A 174 -1.80 -4.18 -6.21
CA ALA A 174 -3.14 -4.20 -6.78
C ALA A 174 -4.07 -3.22 -6.06
N VAL A 175 -5.04 -2.67 -6.81
CA VAL A 175 -6.07 -1.76 -6.27
C VAL A 175 -7.45 -2.29 -6.66
N PRO A 176 -8.24 -2.81 -5.69
CA PRO A 176 -7.88 -3.05 -4.29
C PRO A 176 -6.81 -4.14 -4.12
N VAL A 177 -6.16 -4.20 -2.94
CA VAL A 177 -5.23 -5.29 -2.60
C VAL A 177 -5.90 -6.64 -2.84
N SER A 178 -5.16 -7.57 -3.40
CA SER A 178 -5.66 -8.92 -3.72
C SER A 178 -4.67 -9.99 -3.30
N GLY A 179 -5.13 -11.23 -3.22
CA GLY A 179 -4.28 -12.37 -2.90
C GLY A 179 -4.96 -13.43 -2.06
N THR A 180 -4.17 -14.16 -1.28
CA THR A 180 -4.66 -15.25 -0.43
C THR A 180 -4.02 -15.20 0.94
N LYS A 181 -4.85 -15.33 1.97
CA LYS A 181 -4.43 -15.60 3.34
C LYS A 181 -4.64 -17.07 3.65
N TYR A 182 -3.59 -17.71 4.18
CA TYR A 182 -3.61 -19.10 4.58
C TYR A 182 -3.55 -19.22 6.10
N PHE A 183 -4.40 -20.08 6.64
CA PHE A 183 -4.49 -20.39 8.05
C PHE A 183 -4.28 -21.90 8.23
N ASP A 184 -3.12 -22.27 8.72
CA ASP A 184 -2.79 -23.67 9.04
C ASP A 184 -3.09 -23.90 10.52
N ILE A 185 -4.07 -24.75 10.82
CA ILE A 185 -4.51 -25.05 12.18
C ILE A 185 -4.14 -26.49 12.51
N PRO A 186 -3.05 -26.73 13.26
CA PRO A 186 -2.73 -28.04 13.75
C PRO A 186 -3.78 -28.51 14.77
N PHE A 187 -4.07 -29.79 14.80
CA PHE A 187 -4.96 -30.40 15.80
C PHE A 187 -4.55 -31.82 16.14
N SER A 188 -5.02 -32.32 17.28
CA SER A 188 -4.91 -33.73 17.71
C SER A 188 -6.28 -34.33 18.00
N ILE A 189 -6.36 -35.66 17.98
CA ILE A 189 -7.57 -36.45 18.27
C ILE A 189 -7.36 -37.22 19.57
#